data_29b50609f8e1ae981ca0e25f4cb9a9cc
#
_entry.id   29b50609f8e1ae981ca0e25f4cb9a9cc
#
_cell.length_a   1.000
_cell.length_b   1.000
_cell.length_c   1.000
_cell.angle_alpha   90.00
_cell.angle_beta   90.00
_cell.angle_gamma   90.00
#
_symmetry.space_group_name_H-M   'P 1'
#
loop_
_entity.id
_entity.type
_entity.pdbx_description
1 polymer ?
#
loop_
_entity_poly.entity_id
_entity_poly.type
_entity_poly.pdbx_seq_one_letter_code
_entity_poly.pdbx_strand_id
1 'polypeptide(L)'
;MENITIKINGMEVSAPKGSTILEAARLAHIEIPTLCFLKEINEIGACRICVVEVKGARSLVVSCVYPINEGMEVWTNTPKVLESRRKTLQLLLSNHDRKCLSCVRSGNCELQQLCKELGVTDEGYYDGERTPSVIDDSAVHMIRDNSKCILCRRCSAICEKVQGIGVIGANMRGFATFIGSAFDMGLGETSCVSCGQCIAVCPTGALQEKSQVDEVLAAIADPKKHVIVQTAPAVRATLGEEFGYPIGTNVQGKMAAALRRIGFDKVFDTNFSADLTIMEEAHEFLDRVQNGGVLPLITSCSPGWIKYCEHYFPDMTENLSSCKSPQQMFGAIAKSYYAEKMNLDPKDIVSVSIMPCTAKKFEIQRPDEAANGIPDVDYSLTTRELARMIRKVGLKFTTLPDEEFDAPLGLGTGAAVIFGATGGVMEAALRTAVETLTGEELQNLDFTDVRGMEGIKEATYPVAGLEVKVAIASGLGNARKLLEKVKSGEATYHFIEIMGCPGGCINGGGQPQQPGYVRNSVDIRGLRAKVLYDSDKNNPIRKSHENPAIKELYATFLGEPGSEKAHHLLHTTYVKRKVNEI
;
A
#
# COMPACT_ATOMS: atom_id res chain seq x y z
N MET A 1 6.79 -0.35 -34.03
CA MET A 1 6.01 -1.62 -33.98
C MET A 1 5.06 -1.61 -35.16
N GLU A 2 4.84 -2.76 -35.79
CA GLU A 2 3.86 -2.92 -36.88
C GLU A 2 2.45 -2.80 -36.32
N ASN A 3 1.60 -1.96 -36.92
CA ASN A 3 0.20 -1.81 -36.53
C ASN A 3 -0.69 -2.69 -37.41
N ILE A 4 -1.78 -3.17 -36.83
CA ILE A 4 -2.83 -3.97 -37.47
C ILE A 4 -4.11 -3.13 -37.45
N THR A 5 -4.86 -3.15 -38.55
CA THR A 5 -6.16 -2.48 -38.68
C THR A 5 -7.29 -3.48 -38.55
N ILE A 6 -8.20 -3.21 -37.62
CA ILE A 6 -9.42 -3.98 -37.38
C ILE A 6 -10.65 -3.06 -37.39
N LYS A 7 -11.86 -3.64 -37.43
CA LYS A 7 -13.10 -2.89 -37.26
C LYS A 7 -13.77 -3.25 -35.95
N ILE A 8 -14.07 -2.25 -35.11
CA ILE A 8 -14.82 -2.44 -33.86
C ILE A 8 -16.11 -1.64 -33.96
N ASN A 9 -17.26 -2.30 -33.88
CA ASN A 9 -18.58 -1.70 -34.05
C ASN A 9 -18.70 -0.85 -35.35
N GLY A 10 -18.03 -1.29 -36.43
CA GLY A 10 -18.01 -0.60 -37.72
C GLY A 10 -16.94 0.49 -37.87
N MET A 11 -16.25 0.90 -36.80
CA MET A 11 -15.16 1.88 -36.82
C MET A 11 -13.82 1.20 -37.09
N GLU A 12 -12.98 1.79 -37.93
CA GLU A 12 -11.60 1.34 -38.11
C GLU A 12 -10.72 1.75 -36.93
N VAL A 13 -9.97 0.79 -36.42
CA VAL A 13 -9.08 0.94 -35.27
C VAL A 13 -7.73 0.36 -35.61
N SER A 14 -6.68 1.17 -35.49
CA SER A 14 -5.29 0.76 -35.68
C SER A 14 -4.66 0.53 -34.29
N ALA A 15 -4.12 -0.67 -34.08
CA ALA A 15 -3.48 -1.06 -32.82
C ALA A 15 -2.19 -1.86 -33.08
N PRO A 16 -1.22 -1.85 -32.15
CA PRO A 16 0.01 -2.63 -32.27
C PRO A 16 -0.27 -4.12 -32.47
N LYS A 17 0.47 -4.76 -33.36
CA LYS A 17 0.43 -6.22 -33.56
C LYS A 17 0.73 -6.95 -32.25
N GLY A 18 -0.09 -7.94 -31.93
CA GLY A 18 -0.02 -8.67 -30.68
C GLY A 18 -0.91 -8.11 -29.55
N SER A 19 -1.54 -6.94 -29.78
CA SER A 19 -2.57 -6.44 -28.85
C SER A 19 -3.76 -7.38 -28.80
N THR A 20 -4.48 -7.37 -27.66
CA THR A 20 -5.76 -8.02 -27.50
C THR A 20 -6.90 -7.16 -28.06
N ILE A 21 -8.07 -7.77 -28.33
CA ILE A 21 -9.28 -7.01 -28.70
C ILE A 21 -9.63 -5.97 -27.63
N LEU A 22 -9.46 -6.30 -26.34
CA LEU A 22 -9.70 -5.36 -25.23
C LEU A 22 -8.78 -4.13 -25.30
N GLU A 23 -7.51 -4.33 -25.60
CA GLU A 23 -6.54 -3.23 -25.74
C GLU A 23 -6.86 -2.35 -26.95
N ALA A 24 -7.16 -2.97 -28.10
CA ALA A 24 -7.57 -2.25 -29.29
C ALA A 24 -8.88 -1.44 -29.07
N ALA A 25 -9.86 -2.00 -28.37
CA ALA A 25 -11.09 -1.31 -28.03
C ALA A 25 -10.84 -0.07 -27.16
N ARG A 26 -9.92 -0.17 -26.19
CA ARG A 26 -9.54 0.98 -25.34
C ARG A 26 -8.87 2.10 -26.12
N LEU A 27 -8.04 1.80 -27.11
CA LEU A 27 -7.44 2.80 -27.99
C LEU A 27 -8.53 3.57 -28.79
N ALA A 28 -9.66 2.93 -29.06
CA ALA A 28 -10.81 3.52 -29.72
C ALA A 28 -11.83 4.12 -28.73
N HIS A 29 -11.49 4.27 -27.44
CA HIS A 29 -12.39 4.73 -26.38
C HIS A 29 -13.67 3.90 -26.22
N ILE A 30 -13.61 2.62 -26.60
CA ILE A 30 -14.71 1.67 -26.40
C ILE A 30 -14.42 0.85 -25.14
N GLU A 31 -15.29 0.99 -24.15
CA GLU A 31 -15.15 0.25 -22.90
C GLU A 31 -15.81 -1.13 -23.01
N ILE A 32 -15.01 -2.19 -22.80
CA ILE A 32 -15.47 -3.55 -22.63
C ILE A 32 -15.32 -3.90 -21.15
N PRO A 33 -16.41 -4.25 -20.46
CA PRO A 33 -16.36 -4.52 -19.01
C PRO A 33 -15.52 -5.75 -18.69
N THR A 34 -14.83 -5.70 -17.55
CA THR A 34 -13.99 -6.79 -17.05
C THR A 34 -14.14 -6.93 -15.52
N LEU A 35 -13.98 -8.15 -14.98
CA LEU A 35 -13.91 -8.40 -13.54
C LEU A 35 -12.64 -9.11 -13.10
N CYS A 36 -12.05 -9.96 -13.94
CA CYS A 36 -10.81 -10.66 -13.59
C CYS A 36 -9.55 -10.00 -14.15
N PHE A 37 -9.66 -9.27 -15.25
CA PHE A 37 -8.52 -8.72 -15.96
C PHE A 37 -7.81 -7.60 -15.17
N LEU A 38 -6.50 -7.76 -15.02
CA LEU A 38 -5.55 -6.72 -14.63
C LEU A 38 -4.33 -6.88 -15.53
N LYS A 39 -3.98 -5.83 -16.27
CA LYS A 39 -2.87 -5.85 -17.23
C LYS A 39 -1.57 -6.26 -16.54
N GLU A 40 -0.81 -7.15 -17.18
CA GLU A 40 0.48 -7.71 -16.72
C GLU A 40 0.39 -8.55 -15.43
N ILE A 41 -0.73 -8.51 -14.71
CA ILE A 41 -0.90 -9.22 -13.43
C ILE A 41 -1.79 -10.45 -13.63
N ASN A 42 -3.01 -10.27 -14.16
CA ASN A 42 -4.03 -11.32 -14.23
C ASN A 42 -4.81 -11.31 -15.54
N GLU A 43 -4.27 -11.93 -16.57
CA GLU A 43 -4.80 -12.01 -17.93
C GLU A 43 -5.24 -13.43 -18.25
N ILE A 44 -6.23 -13.95 -17.49
CA ILE A 44 -6.62 -15.37 -17.54
C ILE A 44 -7.98 -15.64 -18.17
N GLY A 45 -8.77 -14.62 -18.52
CA GLY A 45 -10.06 -14.77 -19.17
C GLY A 45 -11.11 -15.53 -18.36
N ALA A 46 -10.99 -15.59 -17.01
CA ALA A 46 -11.81 -16.46 -16.15
C ALA A 46 -13.26 -16.02 -16.01
N CYS A 47 -13.53 -14.71 -15.86
CA CYS A 47 -14.88 -14.22 -15.53
C CYS A 47 -15.86 -14.21 -16.70
N ARG A 48 -15.39 -14.25 -17.94
CA ARG A 48 -16.20 -14.22 -19.18
C ARG A 48 -17.07 -12.97 -19.37
N ILE A 49 -16.88 -11.92 -18.62
CA ILE A 49 -17.64 -10.65 -18.76
C ILE A 49 -17.25 -9.89 -20.01
N CYS A 50 -15.98 -9.98 -20.43
CA CYS A 50 -15.43 -9.25 -21.56
C CYS A 50 -15.72 -9.91 -22.94
N VAL A 51 -16.72 -10.77 -23.05
CA VAL A 51 -17.06 -11.43 -24.33
C VAL A 51 -17.48 -10.43 -25.39
N VAL A 52 -17.09 -10.72 -26.64
CA VAL A 52 -17.44 -9.95 -27.83
C VAL A 52 -17.77 -10.89 -28.99
N GLU A 53 -18.46 -10.37 -29.99
CA GLU A 53 -18.73 -11.10 -31.22
C GLU A 53 -17.67 -10.78 -32.27
N VAL A 54 -17.13 -11.80 -32.92
CA VAL A 54 -16.14 -11.68 -34.01
C VAL A 54 -16.69 -12.34 -35.25
N LYS A 55 -16.62 -11.67 -36.39
CA LYS A 55 -17.08 -12.19 -37.68
C LYS A 55 -16.37 -13.50 -38.01
N GLY A 56 -17.13 -14.54 -38.32
CA GLY A 56 -16.61 -15.85 -38.64
C GLY A 56 -16.24 -16.74 -37.43
N ALA A 57 -16.30 -16.22 -36.21
CA ALA A 57 -16.10 -17.03 -35.02
C ALA A 57 -17.34 -17.88 -34.70
N ARG A 58 -17.14 -19.14 -34.28
CA ARG A 58 -18.26 -20.06 -33.93
C ARG A 58 -19.01 -19.65 -32.67
N SER A 59 -18.36 -18.92 -31.76
CA SER A 59 -18.91 -18.48 -30.47
C SER A 59 -18.38 -17.10 -30.11
N LEU A 60 -18.95 -16.47 -29.08
CA LEU A 60 -18.38 -15.27 -28.49
C LEU A 60 -16.96 -15.54 -27.98
N VAL A 61 -16.06 -14.58 -28.19
CA VAL A 61 -14.66 -14.67 -27.77
C VAL A 61 -14.38 -13.76 -26.57
N VAL A 62 -13.35 -14.10 -25.79
CA VAL A 62 -12.97 -13.36 -24.58
C VAL A 62 -11.96 -12.28 -24.95
N SER A 63 -12.39 -11.04 -25.06
CA SER A 63 -11.58 -9.93 -25.61
C SER A 63 -10.27 -9.66 -24.88
N CYS A 64 -10.20 -9.92 -23.57
CA CYS A 64 -9.02 -9.63 -22.76
C CYS A 64 -7.81 -10.56 -22.98
N VAL A 65 -8.01 -11.67 -23.71
CA VAL A 65 -6.95 -12.64 -24.04
C VAL A 65 -6.93 -13.03 -25.53
N TYR A 66 -7.85 -12.50 -26.32
CA TYR A 66 -7.94 -12.84 -27.74
C TYR A 66 -7.14 -11.81 -28.57
N PRO A 67 -6.08 -12.26 -29.30
CA PRO A 67 -5.25 -11.36 -30.10
C PRO A 67 -6.00 -10.85 -31.33
N ILE A 68 -5.67 -9.62 -31.76
CA ILE A 68 -6.18 -9.05 -32.98
C ILE A 68 -5.45 -9.59 -34.22
N ASN A 69 -6.16 -9.66 -35.35
CA ASN A 69 -5.60 -9.98 -36.65
C ASN A 69 -6.09 -8.97 -37.69
N GLU A 70 -5.30 -8.79 -38.77
CA GLU A 70 -5.63 -7.84 -39.83
C GLU A 70 -7.01 -8.11 -40.43
N GLY A 71 -7.80 -7.05 -40.58
CA GLY A 71 -9.15 -7.11 -41.17
C GLY A 71 -10.21 -7.74 -40.26
N MET A 72 -9.91 -8.01 -38.98
CA MET A 72 -10.89 -8.56 -38.02
C MET A 72 -12.05 -7.59 -37.82
N GLU A 73 -13.28 -8.11 -37.84
CA GLU A 73 -14.49 -7.34 -37.52
C GLU A 73 -15.08 -7.82 -36.16
N VAL A 74 -15.23 -6.88 -35.22
CA VAL A 74 -15.63 -7.14 -33.84
C VAL A 74 -16.84 -6.28 -33.46
N TRP A 75 -17.79 -6.88 -32.76
CA TRP A 75 -18.93 -6.17 -32.15
C TRP A 75 -18.94 -6.39 -30.63
N THR A 76 -19.05 -5.28 -29.90
CA THR A 76 -18.97 -5.28 -28.42
C THR A 76 -20.32 -5.12 -27.74
N ASN A 77 -21.39 -4.81 -28.51
CA ASN A 77 -22.67 -4.35 -27.99
C ASN A 77 -23.89 -5.01 -28.67
N THR A 78 -23.73 -6.14 -29.36
CA THR A 78 -24.87 -6.86 -29.95
C THR A 78 -25.79 -7.42 -28.86
N PRO A 79 -27.11 -7.62 -29.16
CA PRO A 79 -28.02 -8.25 -28.21
C PRO A 79 -27.50 -9.58 -27.65
N LYS A 80 -26.84 -10.39 -28.46
CA LYS A 80 -26.20 -11.65 -28.06
C LYS A 80 -25.05 -11.44 -27.06
N VAL A 81 -24.23 -10.44 -27.25
CA VAL A 81 -23.15 -10.07 -26.32
C VAL A 81 -23.70 -9.59 -25.00
N LEU A 82 -24.66 -8.67 -25.04
CA LEU A 82 -25.28 -8.11 -23.81
C LEU A 82 -26.02 -9.17 -23.00
N GLU A 83 -26.76 -10.05 -23.66
CA GLU A 83 -27.45 -11.18 -23.03
C GLU A 83 -26.47 -12.16 -22.38
N SER A 84 -25.37 -12.49 -23.06
CA SER A 84 -24.32 -13.36 -22.51
C SER A 84 -23.68 -12.76 -21.25
N ARG A 85 -23.37 -11.47 -21.26
CA ARG A 85 -22.81 -10.76 -20.09
C ARG A 85 -23.80 -10.76 -18.92
N ARG A 86 -25.09 -10.50 -19.20
CA ARG A 86 -26.14 -10.51 -18.16
C ARG A 86 -26.27 -11.89 -17.53
N LYS A 87 -26.34 -12.95 -18.32
CA LYS A 87 -26.38 -14.34 -17.82
C LYS A 87 -25.15 -14.70 -17.00
N THR A 88 -23.97 -14.27 -17.44
CA THR A 88 -22.73 -14.50 -16.69
C THR A 88 -22.76 -13.82 -15.32
N LEU A 89 -23.26 -12.58 -15.24
CA LEU A 89 -23.44 -11.90 -13.94
C LEU A 89 -24.46 -12.61 -13.06
N GLN A 90 -25.58 -13.07 -13.61
CA GLN A 90 -26.59 -13.84 -12.87
C GLN A 90 -26.00 -15.15 -12.30
N LEU A 91 -25.16 -15.85 -13.07
CA LEU A 91 -24.43 -17.03 -12.59
C LEU A 91 -23.43 -16.69 -11.47
N LEU A 92 -22.71 -15.59 -11.57
CA LEU A 92 -21.84 -15.13 -10.48
C LEU A 92 -22.64 -14.82 -9.20
N LEU A 93 -23.78 -14.13 -9.36
CA LEU A 93 -24.66 -13.77 -8.24
C LEU A 93 -25.33 -14.98 -7.60
N SER A 94 -25.55 -16.07 -8.33
CA SER A 94 -26.15 -17.28 -7.76
C SER A 94 -25.33 -17.92 -6.64
N ASN A 95 -24.01 -17.71 -6.66
CA ASN A 95 -23.08 -18.20 -5.62
C ASN A 95 -22.53 -17.08 -4.71
N HIS A 96 -22.94 -15.82 -4.92
CA HIS A 96 -22.45 -14.66 -4.17
C HIS A 96 -23.41 -14.28 -3.03
N ASP A 97 -22.88 -13.94 -1.83
CA ASP A 97 -23.70 -13.35 -0.77
C ASP A 97 -24.08 -11.91 -1.14
N ARG A 98 -25.37 -11.71 -1.41
CA ARG A 98 -25.95 -10.45 -1.90
C ARG A 98 -26.35 -9.46 -0.81
N LYS A 99 -25.85 -9.62 0.41
CA LYS A 99 -26.07 -8.68 1.53
C LYS A 99 -25.28 -7.39 1.32
N CYS A 100 -25.52 -6.69 0.21
CA CYS A 100 -24.76 -5.51 -0.20
C CYS A 100 -24.86 -4.36 0.81
N LEU A 101 -25.98 -4.18 1.50
CA LEU A 101 -26.19 -3.09 2.45
C LEU A 101 -25.25 -3.16 3.67
N SER A 102 -24.84 -4.36 4.06
CA SER A 102 -23.88 -4.60 5.15
C SER A 102 -22.46 -4.90 4.66
N CYS A 103 -22.22 -4.87 3.36
CA CYS A 103 -20.92 -5.16 2.77
C CYS A 103 -20.00 -3.93 2.84
N VAL A 104 -18.75 -4.14 3.23
CA VAL A 104 -17.71 -3.09 3.27
C VAL A 104 -17.50 -2.40 1.91
N ARG A 105 -17.84 -3.08 0.81
CA ARG A 105 -17.74 -2.58 -0.57
C ARG A 105 -19.03 -2.00 -1.12
N SER A 106 -20.07 -1.79 -0.29
CA SER A 106 -21.31 -1.17 -0.74
C SER A 106 -21.07 0.20 -1.38
N GLY A 107 -21.57 0.39 -2.61
CA GLY A 107 -21.35 1.62 -3.38
C GLY A 107 -19.96 1.74 -4.08
N ASN A 108 -19.03 0.83 -3.79
CA ASN A 108 -17.68 0.80 -4.38
C ASN A 108 -17.28 -0.63 -4.80
N CYS A 109 -18.21 -1.42 -5.33
CA CYS A 109 -18.02 -2.82 -5.74
C CYS A 109 -18.12 -2.92 -7.27
N GLU A 110 -17.09 -3.46 -7.94
CA GLU A 110 -17.09 -3.62 -9.41
C GLU A 110 -18.22 -4.55 -9.87
N LEU A 111 -18.54 -5.61 -9.10
CA LEU A 111 -19.66 -6.51 -9.40
C LEU A 111 -21.01 -5.78 -9.31
N GLN A 112 -21.24 -5.01 -8.24
CA GLN A 112 -22.46 -4.23 -8.02
C GLN A 112 -22.67 -3.20 -9.14
N GLN A 113 -21.60 -2.50 -9.54
CA GLN A 113 -21.63 -1.52 -10.62
C GLN A 113 -22.02 -2.16 -11.96
N LEU A 114 -21.41 -3.29 -12.33
CA LEU A 114 -21.74 -4.00 -13.56
C LEU A 114 -23.16 -4.55 -13.58
N CYS A 115 -23.67 -5.05 -12.45
CA CYS A 115 -25.07 -5.46 -12.34
C CYS A 115 -26.03 -4.30 -12.62
N LYS A 116 -25.74 -3.12 -12.09
CA LYS A 116 -26.51 -1.90 -12.36
C LYS A 116 -26.46 -1.52 -13.84
N GLU A 117 -25.27 -1.47 -14.43
CA GLU A 117 -25.05 -1.06 -15.84
C GLU A 117 -25.73 -2.02 -16.85
N LEU A 118 -25.70 -3.31 -16.59
CA LEU A 118 -26.29 -4.31 -17.47
C LEU A 118 -27.74 -4.66 -17.14
N GLY A 119 -28.36 -3.94 -16.17
CA GLY A 119 -29.75 -4.14 -15.77
C GLY A 119 -30.02 -5.56 -15.27
N VAL A 120 -29.12 -6.11 -14.47
CA VAL A 120 -29.32 -7.44 -13.86
C VAL A 120 -30.26 -7.28 -12.68
N THR A 121 -31.42 -7.90 -12.81
CA THR A 121 -32.43 -7.99 -11.76
C THR A 121 -32.39 -9.35 -11.05
N ASP A 122 -33.03 -9.46 -9.88
CA ASP A 122 -32.94 -10.60 -8.98
C ASP A 122 -33.85 -11.75 -9.41
N GLU A 123 -33.79 -12.17 -10.69
CA GLU A 123 -34.67 -13.16 -11.24
C GLU A 123 -33.96 -14.47 -11.63
N GLY A 124 -34.44 -15.58 -11.08
CA GLY A 124 -34.44 -16.88 -11.73
C GLY A 124 -33.20 -17.77 -11.64
N TYR A 125 -32.08 -17.37 -11.02
CA TYR A 125 -30.82 -18.18 -11.01
C TYR A 125 -30.25 -18.44 -9.61
N TYR A 126 -31.05 -18.21 -8.56
CA TYR A 126 -30.52 -18.12 -7.19
C TYR A 126 -30.87 -19.28 -6.27
N ASP A 127 -31.65 -20.25 -6.75
CA ASP A 127 -32.21 -21.34 -5.95
C ASP A 127 -31.41 -22.65 -6.04
N GLY A 128 -30.18 -22.59 -6.51
CA GLY A 128 -29.30 -23.75 -6.62
C GLY A 128 -28.42 -23.98 -5.40
N GLU A 129 -27.67 -25.06 -5.45
CA GLU A 129 -26.60 -25.36 -4.52
C GLU A 129 -25.51 -24.26 -4.55
N ARG A 130 -25.00 -23.88 -3.39
CA ARG A 130 -23.93 -22.91 -3.24
C ARG A 130 -22.64 -23.57 -2.77
N THR A 131 -21.51 -23.08 -3.25
CA THR A 131 -20.22 -23.49 -2.73
C THR A 131 -20.16 -23.17 -1.23
N PRO A 132 -19.71 -24.10 -0.38
CA PRO A 132 -19.48 -23.82 1.02
C PRO A 132 -18.55 -22.63 1.18
N SER A 133 -18.91 -21.69 2.04
CA SER A 133 -18.10 -20.51 2.29
C SER A 133 -17.46 -20.57 3.66
N VAL A 134 -16.17 -20.25 3.71
CA VAL A 134 -15.39 -20.14 4.94
C VAL A 134 -15.03 -18.67 5.14
N ILE A 135 -15.19 -18.17 6.36
CA ILE A 135 -14.65 -16.90 6.80
C ILE A 135 -13.36 -17.20 7.54
N ASP A 136 -12.26 -16.62 7.07
CA ASP A 136 -10.95 -16.69 7.72
C ASP A 136 -10.61 -15.31 8.28
N ASP A 137 -10.56 -15.20 9.58
CA ASP A 137 -10.19 -14.00 10.34
C ASP A 137 -8.92 -14.20 11.21
N SER A 138 -8.17 -15.28 10.94
CA SER A 138 -6.94 -15.66 11.65
C SER A 138 -5.84 -14.60 11.52
N ALA A 139 -5.79 -13.87 10.40
CA ALA A 139 -4.78 -12.85 10.17
C ALA A 139 -5.12 -11.54 10.93
N VAL A 140 -4.10 -10.92 11.53
CA VAL A 140 -4.26 -9.68 12.30
C VAL A 140 -4.69 -8.47 11.46
N HIS A 141 -4.45 -8.52 10.15
CA HIS A 141 -4.62 -7.38 9.25
C HIS A 141 -5.83 -7.46 8.34
N MET A 142 -6.41 -8.66 8.12
CA MET A 142 -7.49 -8.85 7.16
C MET A 142 -8.44 -9.98 7.53
N ILE A 143 -9.63 -9.90 6.95
CA ILE A 143 -10.65 -10.94 6.94
C ILE A 143 -10.86 -11.39 5.49
N ARG A 144 -10.96 -12.70 5.26
CA ARG A 144 -11.35 -13.32 4.00
C ARG A 144 -12.71 -13.96 4.13
N ASP A 145 -13.66 -13.51 3.34
CA ASP A 145 -15.04 -14.02 3.28
C ASP A 145 -15.32 -14.61 1.90
N ASN A 146 -15.23 -15.92 1.78
CA ASN A 146 -15.41 -16.61 0.51
C ASN A 146 -16.85 -16.58 -0.02
N SER A 147 -17.86 -16.24 0.81
CA SER A 147 -19.24 -16.06 0.33
C SER A 147 -19.38 -14.90 -0.68
N LYS A 148 -18.41 -13.97 -0.66
CA LYS A 148 -18.34 -12.79 -1.55
C LYS A 148 -17.29 -12.96 -2.66
N CYS A 149 -16.65 -14.12 -2.75
CA CYS A 149 -15.62 -14.38 -3.75
C CYS A 149 -16.24 -14.77 -5.09
N ILE A 150 -15.77 -14.15 -6.19
CA ILE A 150 -16.19 -14.48 -7.57
C ILE A 150 -15.11 -15.27 -8.34
N LEU A 151 -14.14 -15.83 -7.66
CA LEU A 151 -13.07 -16.66 -8.22
C LEU A 151 -12.27 -15.97 -9.35
N CYS A 152 -12.15 -14.65 -9.33
CA CYS A 152 -11.45 -13.88 -10.35
C CYS A 152 -9.92 -14.05 -10.31
N ARG A 153 -9.36 -14.58 -9.23
CA ARG A 153 -7.92 -14.85 -8.99
C ARG A 153 -6.98 -13.63 -9.03
N ARG A 154 -7.49 -12.40 -9.01
CA ARG A 154 -6.63 -11.20 -8.91
C ARG A 154 -5.72 -11.23 -7.67
N CYS A 155 -6.27 -11.65 -6.52
CA CYS A 155 -5.53 -11.74 -5.26
C CYS A 155 -4.40 -12.78 -5.30
N SER A 156 -4.65 -13.93 -5.91
CA SER A 156 -3.63 -14.97 -6.13
C SER A 156 -2.52 -14.46 -7.04
N ALA A 157 -2.88 -13.88 -8.18
CA ALA A 157 -1.90 -13.38 -9.16
C ALA A 157 -1.00 -12.28 -8.59
N ILE A 158 -1.54 -11.32 -7.82
CA ILE A 158 -0.71 -10.26 -7.25
C ILE A 158 0.20 -10.79 -6.14
N CYS A 159 -0.29 -11.74 -5.32
CA CYS A 159 0.50 -12.37 -4.27
C CYS A 159 1.67 -13.18 -4.83
N GLU A 160 1.44 -13.94 -5.89
CA GLU A 160 2.45 -14.78 -6.52
C GLU A 160 3.39 -13.99 -7.44
N LYS A 161 2.84 -13.28 -8.44
CA LYS A 161 3.64 -12.68 -9.51
C LYS A 161 4.32 -11.37 -9.13
N VAL A 162 3.66 -10.55 -8.30
CA VAL A 162 4.17 -9.23 -7.93
C VAL A 162 4.89 -9.24 -6.60
N GLN A 163 4.29 -9.91 -5.60
CA GLN A 163 4.88 -9.99 -4.26
C GLN A 163 5.81 -11.21 -4.07
N GLY A 164 5.76 -12.19 -4.95
CA GLY A 164 6.64 -13.36 -4.88
C GLY A 164 6.42 -14.24 -3.64
N ILE A 165 5.21 -14.21 -3.05
CA ILE A 165 4.87 -14.92 -1.79
C ILE A 165 4.02 -16.16 -2.07
N GLY A 166 2.89 -16.02 -2.79
CA GLY A 166 2.06 -17.14 -3.22
C GLY A 166 1.26 -17.87 -2.14
N VAL A 167 1.06 -17.27 -0.96
CA VAL A 167 0.35 -17.92 0.18
C VAL A 167 -1.17 -18.03 -0.01
N ILE A 168 -1.74 -17.32 -0.97
CA ILE A 168 -3.17 -17.34 -1.29
C ILE A 168 -3.37 -17.79 -2.74
N GLY A 169 -4.18 -18.82 -2.94
CA GLY A 169 -4.39 -19.43 -4.25
C GLY A 169 -5.74 -20.10 -4.37
N ALA A 170 -6.00 -20.71 -5.56
CA ALA A 170 -7.17 -21.53 -5.77
C ALA A 170 -6.93 -22.93 -5.22
N ASN A 171 -7.78 -23.36 -4.30
CA ASN A 171 -7.80 -24.71 -3.74
C ASN A 171 -8.97 -25.50 -4.35
N MET A 172 -8.88 -26.84 -4.32
CA MET A 172 -9.86 -27.78 -4.87
C MET A 172 -10.07 -27.60 -6.39
N ARG A 173 -11.16 -28.12 -6.91
CA ARG A 173 -11.51 -28.04 -8.33
C ARG A 173 -13.01 -28.08 -8.56
N GLY A 174 -13.45 -27.68 -9.75
CA GLY A 174 -14.86 -27.66 -10.14
C GLY A 174 -15.68 -26.74 -9.24
N PHE A 175 -16.86 -27.17 -8.86
CA PHE A 175 -17.78 -26.40 -8.03
C PHE A 175 -17.25 -26.16 -6.61
N ALA A 176 -16.42 -27.05 -6.08
CA ALA A 176 -15.79 -26.91 -4.76
C ALA A 176 -14.58 -25.96 -4.74
N THR A 177 -14.24 -25.30 -5.87
CA THR A 177 -13.11 -24.37 -5.91
C THR A 177 -13.35 -23.17 -5.00
N PHE A 178 -12.35 -22.84 -4.16
CA PHE A 178 -12.33 -21.63 -3.33
C PHE A 178 -10.94 -20.99 -3.33
N ILE A 179 -10.86 -19.73 -2.92
CA ILE A 179 -9.59 -19.03 -2.73
C ILE A 179 -9.20 -19.13 -1.26
N GLY A 180 -7.99 -19.61 -0.99
CA GLY A 180 -7.50 -19.84 0.37
C GLY A 180 -6.01 -20.09 0.43
N SER A 181 -5.52 -20.41 1.61
CA SER A 181 -4.17 -20.87 1.86
C SER A 181 -4.06 -22.39 1.56
N ALA A 182 -2.85 -22.88 1.40
CA ALA A 182 -2.60 -24.31 1.22
C ALA A 182 -3.13 -25.10 2.42
N PHE A 183 -3.66 -26.29 2.17
CA PHE A 183 -4.24 -27.21 3.20
C PHE A 183 -5.33 -26.57 4.08
N ASP A 184 -5.99 -25.53 3.59
CA ASP A 184 -7.01 -24.76 4.33
C ASP A 184 -6.53 -24.19 5.67
N MET A 185 -5.24 -23.93 5.78
CA MET A 185 -4.65 -23.26 6.94
C MET A 185 -5.19 -21.83 7.05
N GLY A 186 -5.32 -21.33 8.28
CA GLY A 186 -5.59 -19.93 8.52
C GLY A 186 -4.49 -19.02 7.91
N LEU A 187 -4.86 -17.93 7.29
CA LEU A 187 -3.88 -17.02 6.66
C LEU A 187 -2.85 -16.49 7.66
N GLY A 188 -3.24 -16.33 8.94
CA GLY A 188 -2.36 -15.93 10.04
C GLY A 188 -1.26 -16.93 10.38
N GLU A 189 -1.45 -18.21 10.02
CA GLU A 189 -0.53 -19.32 10.28
C GLU A 189 0.48 -19.53 9.13
N THR A 190 0.33 -18.77 8.04
CA THR A 190 1.18 -18.86 6.86
C THR A 190 2.30 -17.81 6.88
N SER A 191 3.22 -17.90 5.91
CA SER A 191 4.23 -16.85 5.66
C SER A 191 3.66 -15.58 5.01
N CYS A 192 2.38 -15.27 5.23
CA CYS A 192 1.76 -14.03 4.78
C CYS A 192 2.41 -12.82 5.46
N VAL A 193 2.91 -11.88 4.67
CA VAL A 193 3.60 -10.67 5.13
C VAL A 193 2.68 -9.49 5.43
N SER A 194 1.39 -9.71 5.45
CA SER A 194 0.36 -8.70 5.79
C SER A 194 0.32 -7.46 4.87
N CYS A 195 0.89 -7.51 3.66
CA CYS A 195 1.03 -6.36 2.76
C CYS A 195 -0.30 -5.79 2.21
N GLY A 196 -1.40 -6.55 2.25
CA GLY A 196 -2.74 -6.14 1.80
C GLY A 196 -2.91 -5.88 0.30
N GLN A 197 -1.92 -6.20 -0.55
CA GLN A 197 -2.05 -6.01 -2.00
C GLN A 197 -3.19 -6.85 -2.60
N CYS A 198 -3.48 -8.00 -2.03
CA CYS A 198 -4.63 -8.83 -2.39
C CYS A 198 -5.97 -8.13 -2.11
N ILE A 199 -6.08 -7.35 -1.02
CA ILE A 199 -7.26 -6.53 -0.71
C ILE A 199 -7.41 -5.42 -1.76
N ALA A 200 -6.32 -4.71 -2.08
CA ALA A 200 -6.32 -3.58 -3.01
C ALA A 200 -6.79 -3.92 -4.43
N VAL A 201 -6.69 -5.19 -4.86
CA VAL A 201 -7.10 -5.66 -6.20
C VAL A 201 -8.40 -6.46 -6.20
N CYS A 202 -8.98 -6.76 -5.04
CA CYS A 202 -10.23 -7.52 -4.95
C CYS A 202 -11.41 -6.69 -5.50
N PRO A 203 -12.15 -7.19 -6.51
CA PRO A 203 -13.25 -6.45 -7.12
C PRO A 203 -14.54 -6.45 -6.28
N THR A 204 -14.57 -7.29 -5.23
CA THR A 204 -15.73 -7.46 -4.33
C THR A 204 -15.34 -7.29 -2.87
N GLY A 205 -16.22 -7.56 -1.93
CA GLY A 205 -15.97 -7.53 -0.49
C GLY A 205 -15.40 -8.83 0.11
N ALA A 206 -14.85 -9.72 -0.73
CA ALA A 206 -14.31 -11.00 -0.26
C ALA A 206 -13.04 -10.85 0.58
N LEU A 207 -12.24 -9.82 0.33
CA LEU A 207 -11.06 -9.48 1.11
C LEU A 207 -11.21 -8.06 1.64
N GLN A 208 -11.07 -7.90 2.94
CA GLN A 208 -11.19 -6.62 3.64
C GLN A 208 -10.18 -6.53 4.77
N GLU A 209 -9.73 -5.34 5.13
CA GLU A 209 -8.93 -5.13 6.33
C GLU A 209 -9.75 -5.42 7.60
N LYS A 210 -9.07 -5.93 8.63
CA LYS A 210 -9.65 -6.12 9.97
C LYS A 210 -9.77 -4.74 10.62
N SER A 211 -11.01 -4.26 10.77
CA SER A 211 -11.28 -2.89 11.22
C SER A 211 -11.02 -2.72 12.71
N GLN A 212 -10.42 -1.59 13.08
CA GLN A 212 -10.24 -1.14 14.47
C GLN A 212 -10.96 0.22 14.72
N VAL A 213 -11.91 0.58 13.84
CA VAL A 213 -12.61 1.88 13.93
C VAL A 213 -13.44 2.00 15.22
N ASP A 214 -14.10 0.92 15.62
CA ASP A 214 -14.98 0.96 16.79
C ASP A 214 -14.20 1.03 18.10
N GLU A 215 -13.05 0.36 18.17
CA GLU A 215 -12.12 0.41 19.28
C GLU A 215 -11.54 1.82 19.45
N VAL A 216 -11.15 2.47 18.34
CA VAL A 216 -10.64 3.85 18.37
C VAL A 216 -11.74 4.83 18.79
N LEU A 217 -12.97 4.69 18.28
CA LEU A 217 -14.09 5.54 18.70
C LEU A 217 -14.44 5.35 20.19
N ALA A 218 -14.33 4.11 20.70
CA ALA A 218 -14.52 3.84 22.13
C ALA A 218 -13.41 4.49 22.98
N ALA A 219 -12.16 4.45 22.51
CA ALA A 219 -11.04 5.13 23.18
C ALA A 219 -11.25 6.65 23.23
N ILE A 220 -11.68 7.27 22.13
CA ILE A 220 -11.99 8.71 22.06
C ILE A 220 -13.14 9.09 23.03
N ALA A 221 -14.09 8.20 23.22
CA ALA A 221 -15.22 8.44 24.13
C ALA A 221 -14.87 8.28 25.62
N ASP A 222 -13.72 7.70 25.96
CA ASP A 222 -13.27 7.53 27.35
C ASP A 222 -12.59 8.81 27.87
N PRO A 223 -13.21 9.55 28.80
CA PRO A 223 -12.67 10.82 29.30
C PRO A 223 -11.38 10.67 30.11
N LYS A 224 -10.94 9.44 30.41
CA LYS A 224 -9.69 9.17 31.12
C LYS A 224 -8.51 9.03 30.16
N LYS A 225 -8.77 8.92 28.87
CA LYS A 225 -7.74 8.72 27.86
C LYS A 225 -7.42 10.02 27.13
N HIS A 226 -6.15 10.19 26.84
CA HIS A 226 -5.66 11.25 25.96
C HIS A 226 -5.34 10.61 24.60
N VAL A 227 -6.25 10.77 23.65
CA VAL A 227 -6.19 10.05 22.37
C VAL A 227 -5.55 10.92 21.30
N ILE A 228 -4.36 10.56 20.89
CA ILE A 228 -3.61 11.25 19.84
C ILE A 228 -3.58 10.48 18.55
N VAL A 229 -3.44 11.17 17.42
CA VAL A 229 -3.35 10.54 16.11
C VAL A 229 -2.20 11.09 15.29
N GLN A 230 -1.50 10.19 14.58
CA GLN A 230 -0.49 10.50 13.57
C GLN A 230 -0.95 10.07 12.19
N THR A 231 -0.58 10.80 11.14
CA THR A 231 -0.95 10.47 9.76
C THR A 231 0.27 10.32 8.87
N ALA A 232 0.37 9.19 8.14
CA ALA A 232 1.46 8.97 7.20
C ALA A 232 1.38 9.91 5.98
N PRO A 233 2.52 10.28 5.37
CA PRO A 233 2.57 11.23 4.25
C PRO A 233 1.71 10.82 3.05
N ALA A 234 1.61 9.54 2.72
CA ALA A 234 0.84 9.06 1.58
C ALA A 234 -0.69 9.17 1.77
N VAL A 235 -1.20 9.34 2.99
CA VAL A 235 -2.65 9.43 3.25
C VAL A 235 -3.23 10.74 2.70
N ARG A 236 -2.50 11.86 2.83
CA ARG A 236 -2.91 13.16 2.28
C ARG A 236 -3.11 13.17 0.76
N ALA A 237 -2.38 12.31 0.04
CA ALA A 237 -2.44 12.19 -1.42
C ALA A 237 -3.59 11.29 -1.92
N THR A 238 -4.26 10.56 -1.03
CA THR A 238 -5.17 9.47 -1.41
C THR A 238 -6.54 9.52 -0.75
N LEU A 239 -6.65 10.02 0.47
CA LEU A 239 -7.90 10.05 1.23
C LEU A 239 -9.04 10.76 0.45
N GLY A 240 -8.72 11.78 -0.33
CA GLY A 240 -9.68 12.52 -1.15
C GLY A 240 -10.44 11.63 -2.14
N GLU A 241 -9.81 10.57 -2.66
CA GLU A 241 -10.43 9.62 -3.60
C GLU A 241 -11.69 8.96 -3.03
N GLU A 242 -11.71 8.70 -1.73
CA GLU A 242 -12.88 8.15 -1.01
C GLU A 242 -14.07 9.12 -0.94
N PHE A 243 -13.83 10.40 -1.19
CA PHE A 243 -14.83 11.49 -1.14
C PHE A 243 -15.09 12.15 -2.50
N GLY A 244 -14.65 11.50 -3.60
CA GLY A 244 -14.91 11.94 -4.97
C GLY A 244 -13.93 12.97 -5.52
N TYR A 245 -12.83 13.24 -4.83
CA TYR A 245 -11.75 14.05 -5.40
C TYR A 245 -10.99 13.28 -6.48
N PRO A 246 -10.43 13.97 -7.47
CA PRO A 246 -9.53 13.36 -8.44
C PRO A 246 -8.35 12.64 -7.77
N ILE A 247 -7.87 11.58 -8.40
CA ILE A 247 -6.67 10.85 -7.94
C ILE A 247 -5.48 11.82 -7.89
N GLY A 248 -4.73 11.82 -6.78
CA GLY A 248 -3.61 12.72 -6.59
C GLY A 248 -4.02 14.14 -6.17
N THR A 249 -5.13 14.29 -5.44
CA THR A 249 -5.49 15.55 -4.79
C THR A 249 -4.95 15.58 -3.36
N ASN A 250 -4.18 16.62 -3.01
CA ASN A 250 -3.73 16.83 -1.63
C ASN A 250 -4.90 17.32 -0.75
N VAL A 251 -5.22 16.55 0.28
CA VAL A 251 -6.30 16.89 1.23
C VAL A 251 -5.80 16.96 2.69
N GLN A 252 -4.51 17.29 2.89
CA GLN A 252 -3.87 17.36 4.20
C GLN A 252 -4.67 18.19 5.21
N GLY A 253 -5.00 19.43 4.87
CA GLY A 253 -5.69 20.34 5.80
C GLY A 253 -7.09 19.85 6.16
N LYS A 254 -7.85 19.33 5.18
CA LYS A 254 -9.18 18.73 5.43
C LYS A 254 -9.09 17.46 6.27
N MET A 255 -8.04 16.68 6.10
CA MET A 255 -7.77 15.50 6.91
C MET A 255 -7.52 15.89 8.38
N ALA A 256 -6.67 16.88 8.63
CA ALA A 256 -6.41 17.39 9.99
C ALA A 256 -7.70 17.92 10.64
N ALA A 257 -8.48 18.70 9.89
CA ALA A 257 -9.79 19.20 10.35
C ALA A 257 -10.78 18.07 10.67
N ALA A 258 -10.82 17.01 9.85
CA ALA A 258 -11.69 15.86 10.08
C ALA A 258 -11.31 15.12 11.38
N LEU A 259 -10.02 14.86 11.59
CA LEU A 259 -9.53 14.15 12.76
C LEU A 259 -9.85 14.91 14.06
N ARG A 260 -9.67 16.24 14.11
CA ARG A 260 -10.09 17.04 15.27
C ARG A 260 -11.59 16.95 15.53
N ARG A 261 -12.43 16.98 14.47
CA ARG A 261 -13.89 16.88 14.61
C ARG A 261 -14.39 15.49 14.97
N ILE A 262 -13.60 14.45 14.71
CA ILE A 262 -13.86 13.10 15.22
C ILE A 262 -13.68 13.05 16.73
N GLY A 263 -12.81 13.89 17.30
CA GLY A 263 -12.60 14.00 18.74
C GLY A 263 -11.20 13.59 19.23
N PHE A 264 -10.21 13.48 18.34
CA PHE A 264 -8.82 13.30 18.77
C PHE A 264 -8.32 14.55 19.52
N ASP A 265 -7.67 14.35 20.65
CA ASP A 265 -7.13 15.44 21.48
C ASP A 265 -5.99 16.19 20.78
N LYS A 266 -5.18 15.45 20.01
CA LYS A 266 -4.09 15.99 19.19
C LYS A 266 -3.97 15.26 17.86
N VAL A 267 -3.68 16.04 16.82
CA VAL A 267 -3.52 15.56 15.44
C VAL A 267 -2.12 15.91 14.95
N PHE A 268 -1.29 14.91 14.76
CA PHE A 268 0.12 15.05 14.41
C PHE A 268 0.45 14.49 13.02
N ASP A 269 1.63 14.84 12.52
CA ASP A 269 2.17 14.34 11.26
C ASP A 269 3.29 13.32 11.52
N THR A 270 3.17 12.12 10.95
CA THR A 270 4.23 11.11 10.97
C THR A 270 5.52 11.62 10.28
N ASN A 271 5.44 12.70 9.50
CA ASN A 271 6.62 13.35 8.91
C ASN A 271 7.63 13.78 9.97
N PHE A 272 7.20 14.20 11.16
CA PHE A 272 8.09 14.48 12.28
C PHE A 272 9.00 13.28 12.59
N SER A 273 8.42 12.10 12.75
CA SER A 273 9.19 10.89 13.05
C SER A 273 9.90 10.30 11.84
N ALA A 274 9.48 10.62 10.63
CA ALA A 274 10.26 10.28 9.43
C ALA A 274 11.58 11.07 9.39
N ASP A 275 11.56 12.36 9.75
CA ASP A 275 12.80 13.13 9.93
C ASP A 275 13.68 12.55 11.04
N LEU A 276 13.08 12.12 12.17
CA LEU A 276 13.79 11.45 13.25
C LEU A 276 14.43 10.13 12.79
N THR A 277 13.69 9.34 11.98
CA THR A 277 14.22 8.09 11.41
C THR A 277 15.45 8.36 10.54
N ILE A 278 15.45 9.42 9.72
CA ILE A 278 16.63 9.78 8.91
C ILE A 278 17.83 10.15 9.78
N MET A 279 17.61 10.81 10.91
CA MET A 279 18.74 11.15 11.79
C MET A 279 19.40 9.90 12.37
N GLU A 280 18.61 8.93 12.84
CA GLU A 280 19.11 7.67 13.39
C GLU A 280 19.68 6.75 12.30
N GLU A 281 18.96 6.58 11.18
CA GLU A 281 19.37 5.66 10.10
C GLU A 281 20.59 6.18 9.33
N ALA A 282 20.70 7.50 9.13
CA ALA A 282 21.91 8.10 8.56
C ALA A 282 23.11 7.94 9.52
N HIS A 283 22.92 8.12 10.82
CA HIS A 283 23.94 7.87 11.82
C HIS A 283 24.41 6.40 11.80
N GLU A 284 23.48 5.45 11.83
CA GLU A 284 23.77 4.02 11.74
C GLU A 284 24.50 3.67 10.43
N PHE A 285 24.09 4.25 9.30
CA PHE A 285 24.75 4.04 8.01
C PHE A 285 26.21 4.53 8.03
N LEU A 286 26.45 5.73 8.55
CA LEU A 286 27.77 6.31 8.66
C LEU A 286 28.67 5.50 9.59
N ASP A 287 28.15 5.05 10.71
CA ASP A 287 28.88 4.19 11.66
C ASP A 287 29.31 2.87 11.00
N ARG A 288 28.37 2.20 10.29
CA ARG A 288 28.68 0.94 9.56
C ARG A 288 29.74 1.14 8.46
N VAL A 289 29.71 2.25 7.75
CA VAL A 289 30.69 2.55 6.69
C VAL A 289 32.07 2.86 7.29
N GLN A 290 32.13 3.64 8.37
CA GLN A 290 33.40 4.11 8.96
C GLN A 290 34.05 3.06 9.85
N ASN A 291 33.25 2.28 10.59
CA ASN A 291 33.73 1.34 11.59
C ASN A 291 33.67 -0.13 11.14
N GLY A 292 33.35 -0.40 9.87
CA GLY A 292 33.40 -1.76 9.30
C GLY A 292 32.21 -2.63 9.69
N GLY A 293 31.01 -2.05 9.81
CA GLY A 293 29.77 -2.78 10.08
C GLY A 293 29.23 -3.56 8.88
N VAL A 294 28.11 -4.29 9.09
CA VAL A 294 27.50 -5.13 8.05
C VAL A 294 26.86 -4.27 6.95
N LEU A 295 27.32 -4.45 5.72
CA LEU A 295 26.78 -3.80 4.52
C LEU A 295 26.22 -4.86 3.54
N PRO A 296 25.24 -4.48 2.67
CA PRO A 296 24.53 -3.21 2.66
C PRO A 296 23.67 -2.99 3.90
N LEU A 297 23.53 -1.74 4.33
CA LEU A 297 22.44 -1.36 5.22
C LEU A 297 21.14 -1.39 4.43
N ILE A 298 20.08 -2.03 4.96
CA ILE A 298 18.76 -2.12 4.29
C ILE A 298 17.71 -1.45 5.17
N THR A 299 16.92 -0.54 4.60
CA THR A 299 15.87 0.20 5.34
C THR A 299 14.86 -0.72 6.02
N SER A 300 14.33 -0.32 7.19
CA SER A 300 13.44 -1.09 8.06
C SER A 300 12.00 -0.57 8.14
N CYS A 301 11.69 0.60 7.58
CA CYS A 301 10.41 1.29 7.78
C CYS A 301 9.17 0.57 7.19
N SER A 302 9.36 -0.46 6.35
CA SER A 302 8.29 -1.23 5.69
C SER A 302 8.04 -2.58 6.37
N PRO A 303 7.02 -2.73 7.26
CA PRO A 303 6.84 -3.96 8.04
C PRO A 303 6.48 -5.19 7.22
N GLY A 304 5.90 -5.00 6.04
CA GLY A 304 5.69 -6.10 5.10
C GLY A 304 7.01 -6.64 4.53
N TRP A 305 7.98 -5.76 4.32
CA TRP A 305 9.34 -6.13 3.95
C TRP A 305 10.05 -6.81 5.12
N ILE A 306 9.98 -6.26 6.32
CA ILE A 306 10.60 -6.87 7.51
C ILE A 306 10.10 -8.30 7.72
N LYS A 307 8.78 -8.51 7.72
CA LYS A 307 8.21 -9.85 7.85
C LYS A 307 8.63 -10.77 6.69
N TYR A 308 8.79 -10.23 5.48
CA TYR A 308 9.30 -10.97 4.34
C TYR A 308 10.77 -11.38 4.52
N CYS A 309 11.62 -10.47 5.00
CA CYS A 309 13.02 -10.75 5.30
C CYS A 309 13.14 -11.85 6.38
N GLU A 310 12.39 -11.72 7.46
CA GLU A 310 12.34 -12.70 8.56
C GLU A 310 11.96 -14.11 8.09
N HIS A 311 11.05 -14.25 7.10
CA HIS A 311 10.63 -15.54 6.56
C HIS A 311 11.54 -16.09 5.46
N TYR A 312 11.95 -15.24 4.49
CA TYR A 312 12.58 -15.70 3.25
C TYR A 312 14.06 -15.38 3.13
N PHE A 313 14.56 -14.42 3.93
CA PHE A 313 15.97 -14.01 3.98
C PHE A 313 16.47 -13.89 5.42
N PRO A 314 16.25 -14.90 6.29
CA PRO A 314 16.59 -14.80 7.71
C PRO A 314 18.09 -14.59 7.99
N ASP A 315 18.96 -14.90 7.01
CA ASP A 315 20.40 -14.68 7.11
C ASP A 315 20.81 -13.22 6.84
N MET A 316 19.88 -12.41 6.34
CA MET A 316 20.09 -10.98 6.05
C MET A 316 19.47 -10.05 7.10
N THR A 317 19.01 -10.58 8.23
CA THR A 317 18.42 -9.74 9.29
C THR A 317 19.44 -8.79 9.91
N GLU A 318 20.73 -9.12 9.91
CA GLU A 318 21.81 -8.23 10.36
C GLU A 318 22.09 -7.06 9.42
N ASN A 319 21.66 -7.17 8.15
CA ASN A 319 21.74 -6.09 7.19
C ASN A 319 20.63 -5.04 7.39
N LEU A 320 19.55 -5.38 8.09
CA LEU A 320 18.46 -4.43 8.33
C LEU A 320 18.95 -3.29 9.23
N SER A 321 18.45 -2.09 8.97
CA SER A 321 18.57 -0.98 9.91
C SER A 321 17.89 -1.37 11.23
N SER A 322 18.54 -1.11 12.34
CA SER A 322 17.97 -1.35 13.66
C SER A 322 16.91 -0.31 14.04
N CYS A 323 16.78 0.77 13.27
CA CYS A 323 15.80 1.83 13.51
C CYS A 323 14.37 1.31 13.43
N LYS A 324 13.54 1.70 14.40
CA LYS A 324 12.08 1.55 14.32
C LYS A 324 11.52 2.31 13.11
N SER A 325 10.36 1.90 12.64
CA SER A 325 9.68 2.68 11.60
C SER A 325 9.21 4.05 12.14
N PRO A 326 8.99 5.06 11.25
CA PRO A 326 8.44 6.35 11.69
C PRO A 326 7.16 6.23 12.53
N GLN A 327 6.30 5.24 12.24
CA GLN A 327 5.10 4.99 13.06
C GLN A 327 5.46 4.68 14.50
N GLN A 328 6.41 3.79 14.72
CA GLN A 328 6.79 3.32 16.06
C GLN A 328 7.66 4.36 16.78
N MET A 329 8.60 4.99 16.08
CA MET A 329 9.36 6.12 16.65
C MET A 329 8.43 7.23 17.14
N PHE A 330 7.38 7.56 16.36
CA PHE A 330 6.38 8.52 16.80
C PHE A 330 5.72 8.08 18.11
N GLY A 331 5.25 6.83 18.19
CA GLY A 331 4.58 6.29 19.36
C GLY A 331 5.49 6.29 20.61
N ALA A 332 6.75 5.87 20.45
CA ALA A 332 7.73 5.89 21.52
C ALA A 332 7.98 7.31 22.04
N ILE A 333 8.15 8.30 21.16
CA ILE A 333 8.33 9.71 21.53
C ILE A 333 7.06 10.30 22.13
N ALA A 334 5.88 9.93 21.63
CA ALA A 334 4.61 10.39 22.20
C ALA A 334 4.40 9.89 23.64
N LYS A 335 4.74 8.63 23.91
CA LYS A 335 4.61 8.02 25.25
C LYS A 335 5.83 8.26 26.16
N SER A 336 6.79 9.08 25.74
CA SER A 336 7.94 9.49 26.56
C SER A 336 8.07 11.01 26.60
N TYR A 337 8.69 11.63 25.60
CA TYR A 337 8.94 13.08 25.54
C TYR A 337 7.65 13.90 25.61
N TYR A 338 6.64 13.58 24.79
CA TYR A 338 5.39 14.32 24.78
C TYR A 338 4.62 14.12 26.10
N ALA A 339 4.58 12.90 26.65
CA ALA A 339 3.98 12.61 27.93
C ALA A 339 4.59 13.45 29.06
N GLU A 340 5.95 13.52 29.11
CA GLU A 340 6.69 14.34 30.06
C GLU A 340 6.37 15.84 29.88
N LYS A 341 6.45 16.35 28.65
CA LYS A 341 6.19 17.75 28.31
C LYS A 341 4.78 18.21 28.65
N MET A 342 3.80 17.30 28.54
CA MET A 342 2.39 17.58 28.85
C MET A 342 1.96 17.16 30.26
N ASN A 343 2.88 16.59 31.04
CA ASN A 343 2.62 16.06 32.37
C ASN A 343 1.46 15.04 32.40
N LEU A 344 1.50 14.09 31.46
CA LEU A 344 0.54 12.99 31.30
C LEU A 344 1.16 11.66 31.71
N ASP A 345 0.35 10.75 32.26
CA ASP A 345 0.81 9.34 32.40
C ASP A 345 0.85 8.69 31.02
N PRO A 346 1.99 8.11 30.60
CA PRO A 346 2.09 7.38 29.33
C PRO A 346 1.02 6.31 29.12
N LYS A 347 0.49 5.70 30.19
CA LYS A 347 -0.57 4.67 30.15
C LYS A 347 -1.95 5.24 29.79
N ASP A 348 -2.14 6.54 29.99
CA ASP A 348 -3.38 7.22 29.64
C ASP A 348 -3.36 7.77 28.20
N ILE A 349 -2.19 7.77 27.54
CA ILE A 349 -2.06 8.14 26.14
C ILE A 349 -2.42 6.93 25.27
N VAL A 350 -3.40 7.12 24.38
CA VAL A 350 -3.74 6.18 23.30
C VAL A 350 -3.19 6.75 22.00
N SER A 351 -2.17 6.10 21.46
CA SER A 351 -1.54 6.47 20.19
C SER A 351 -2.20 5.73 19.02
N VAL A 352 -2.83 6.49 18.13
CA VAL A 352 -3.49 5.97 16.92
C VAL A 352 -2.70 6.38 15.69
N SER A 353 -2.47 5.46 14.76
CA SER A 353 -1.83 5.76 13.49
C SER A 353 -2.80 5.62 12.32
N ILE A 354 -2.77 6.56 11.37
CA ILE A 354 -3.47 6.46 10.09
C ILE A 354 -2.44 6.16 9.00
N MET A 355 -2.50 4.94 8.46
CA MET A 355 -1.46 4.40 7.59
C MET A 355 -2.00 3.91 6.23
N PRO A 356 -1.25 4.05 5.13
CA PRO A 356 -1.62 3.48 3.83
C PRO A 356 -1.47 1.96 3.76
N CYS A 357 -1.15 1.32 4.86
CA CYS A 357 -0.58 -0.02 4.96
C CYS A 357 -1.36 -0.91 5.92
N THR A 358 -1.61 -2.16 5.55
CA THR A 358 -2.22 -3.14 6.45
C THR A 358 -1.18 -3.88 7.31
N ALA A 359 0.08 -3.96 6.87
CA ALA A 359 1.16 -4.56 7.65
C ALA A 359 1.51 -3.76 8.91
N LYS A 360 1.13 -2.48 8.98
CA LYS A 360 1.27 -1.67 10.21
C LYS A 360 0.43 -2.21 11.37
N LYS A 361 -0.69 -2.91 11.09
CA LYS A 361 -1.46 -3.66 12.11
C LYS A 361 -0.68 -4.84 12.71
N PHE A 362 0.21 -5.45 11.92
CA PHE A 362 1.13 -6.48 12.40
C PHE A 362 2.29 -5.85 13.20
N GLU A 363 2.85 -4.75 12.71
CA GLU A 363 3.99 -4.09 13.34
C GLU A 363 3.68 -3.67 14.80
N ILE A 364 2.52 -3.06 15.05
CA ILE A 364 2.11 -2.63 16.41
C ILE A 364 1.91 -3.80 17.40
N GLN A 365 1.91 -5.04 16.93
CA GLN A 365 1.77 -6.23 17.78
C GLN A 365 3.11 -6.93 18.04
N ARG A 366 4.23 -6.40 17.52
CA ARG A 366 5.55 -6.95 17.80
C ARG A 366 5.93 -6.66 19.25
N PRO A 367 6.49 -7.65 19.97
CA PRO A 367 6.78 -7.49 21.41
C PRO A 367 7.89 -6.46 21.69
N ASP A 368 8.77 -6.21 20.73
CA ASP A 368 9.88 -5.26 20.79
C ASP A 368 9.47 -3.81 20.39
N GLU A 369 8.20 -3.59 20.03
CA GLU A 369 7.62 -2.27 19.77
C GLU A 369 6.89 -1.71 21.01
N ALA A 370 7.55 -1.80 22.17
CA ALA A 370 7.03 -1.41 23.48
C ALA A 370 8.18 -0.90 24.38
N ALA A 371 8.76 0.24 24.00
CA ALA A 371 9.99 0.78 24.61
C ALA A 371 9.94 0.92 26.13
N ASN A 372 8.80 1.28 26.71
CA ASN A 372 8.62 1.46 28.15
C ASN A 372 7.69 0.39 28.77
N GLY A 373 7.63 -0.81 28.17
CA GLY A 373 6.76 -1.90 28.63
C GLY A 373 5.28 -1.68 28.33
N ILE A 374 4.94 -0.66 27.54
CA ILE A 374 3.61 -0.39 26.97
C ILE A 374 3.75 -0.26 25.45
N PRO A 375 2.77 -0.71 24.64
CA PRO A 375 2.85 -0.57 23.19
C PRO A 375 3.13 0.87 22.77
N ASP A 376 4.06 1.08 21.84
CA ASP A 376 4.35 2.42 21.31
C ASP A 376 3.11 2.99 20.59
N VAL A 377 2.44 2.15 19.80
CA VAL A 377 1.21 2.49 19.08
C VAL A 377 0.11 1.49 19.44
N ASP A 378 -1.07 1.96 19.83
CA ASP A 378 -2.18 1.13 20.30
C ASP A 378 -3.07 0.64 19.15
N TYR A 379 -3.36 1.50 18.17
CA TYR A 379 -4.21 1.18 17.02
C TYR A 379 -3.62 1.70 15.71
N SER A 380 -3.82 0.92 14.63
CA SER A 380 -3.42 1.34 13.29
C SER A 380 -4.59 1.22 12.32
N LEU A 381 -5.10 2.36 11.85
CA LEU A 381 -6.17 2.46 10.87
C LEU A 381 -5.61 2.66 9.46
N THR A 382 -6.22 2.01 8.48
CA THR A 382 -5.92 2.27 7.07
C THR A 382 -6.58 3.56 6.58
N THR A 383 -6.15 4.08 5.41
CA THR A 383 -6.82 5.21 4.75
C THR A 383 -8.33 4.92 4.51
N ARG A 384 -8.68 3.68 4.14
CA ARG A 384 -10.07 3.26 3.96
C ARG A 384 -10.86 3.22 5.27
N GLU A 385 -10.24 2.79 6.36
CA GLU A 385 -10.86 2.82 7.70
C GLU A 385 -11.12 4.25 8.15
N LEU A 386 -10.16 5.17 7.95
CA LEU A 386 -10.37 6.59 8.23
C LEU A 386 -11.56 7.16 7.42
N ALA A 387 -11.64 6.85 6.13
CA ALA A 387 -12.77 7.31 5.32
C ALA A 387 -14.12 6.78 5.83
N ARG A 388 -14.18 5.52 6.26
CA ARG A 388 -15.38 4.94 6.89
C ARG A 388 -15.70 5.61 8.24
N MET A 389 -14.68 5.88 9.05
CA MET A 389 -14.81 6.56 10.32
C MET A 389 -15.39 7.98 10.15
N ILE A 390 -14.87 8.75 9.20
CA ILE A 390 -15.38 10.08 8.84
C ILE A 390 -16.86 10.03 8.45
N ARG A 391 -17.25 9.06 7.61
CA ARG A 391 -18.66 8.86 7.22
C ARG A 391 -19.53 8.41 8.41
N LYS A 392 -19.01 7.51 9.26
CA LYS A 392 -19.72 6.96 10.42
C LYS A 392 -20.08 8.03 11.45
N VAL A 393 -19.20 8.99 11.66
CA VAL A 393 -19.47 10.12 12.57
C VAL A 393 -20.22 11.30 11.90
N GLY A 394 -20.63 11.14 10.63
CA GLY A 394 -21.49 12.09 9.93
C GLY A 394 -20.79 13.36 9.43
N LEU A 395 -19.46 13.37 9.28
CA LEU A 395 -18.73 14.52 8.78
C LEU A 395 -18.84 14.64 7.25
N LYS A 396 -19.15 15.83 6.78
CA LYS A 396 -19.15 16.17 5.34
C LYS A 396 -17.75 16.64 4.92
N PHE A 397 -16.87 15.69 4.63
CA PHE A 397 -15.43 15.90 4.38
C PHE A 397 -15.13 17.00 3.38
N THR A 398 -15.89 17.07 2.27
CA THR A 398 -15.67 18.04 1.18
C THR A 398 -15.86 19.49 1.57
N THR A 399 -16.61 19.77 2.65
CA THR A 399 -16.91 21.11 3.13
C THR A 399 -16.07 21.54 4.34
N LEU A 400 -15.16 20.67 4.81
CA LEU A 400 -14.29 21.03 5.93
C LEU A 400 -13.28 22.12 5.52
N PRO A 401 -12.91 23.02 6.43
CA PRO A 401 -11.80 23.94 6.23
C PRO A 401 -10.46 23.17 6.18
N ASP A 402 -9.42 23.82 5.71
CA ASP A 402 -8.06 23.32 5.86
C ASP A 402 -7.49 23.79 7.21
N GLU A 403 -6.89 22.87 7.95
CA GLU A 403 -6.28 23.10 9.27
C GLU A 403 -4.88 22.50 9.29
N GLU A 404 -4.00 23.05 10.16
CA GLU A 404 -2.64 22.59 10.34
C GLU A 404 -2.55 21.46 11.39
N PHE A 405 -1.45 20.73 11.39
CA PHE A 405 -1.13 19.77 12.45
C PHE A 405 -0.75 20.47 13.77
N ASP A 406 -0.85 19.74 14.87
CA ASP A 406 -0.57 20.27 16.20
C ASP A 406 0.94 20.20 16.53
N ALA A 407 1.41 21.20 17.30
CA ALA A 407 2.75 21.15 17.89
C ALA A 407 2.74 20.32 19.20
N PRO A 408 3.88 19.74 19.62
CA PRO A 408 5.22 19.85 19.04
C PRO A 408 5.54 18.81 17.97
N LEU A 409 4.76 17.74 17.80
CA LEU A 409 5.09 16.59 16.95
C LEU A 409 4.44 16.66 15.54
N GLY A 410 4.05 17.85 15.10
CA GLY A 410 3.36 18.03 13.80
C GLY A 410 4.20 18.68 12.71
N LEU A 411 5.44 19.08 12.99
CA LEU A 411 6.32 19.71 12.01
C LEU A 411 7.16 18.64 11.30
N GLY A 412 7.01 18.54 9.98
CA GLY A 412 7.82 17.68 9.13
C GLY A 412 8.42 18.43 7.94
N THR A 413 9.55 17.94 7.44
CA THR A 413 10.24 18.51 6.28
C THR A 413 9.75 17.93 4.96
N GLY A 414 10.22 18.51 3.85
CA GLY A 414 10.00 17.94 2.52
C GLY A 414 10.63 16.54 2.36
N ALA A 415 11.80 16.30 2.97
CA ALA A 415 12.43 14.98 3.00
C ALA A 415 11.52 13.92 3.62
N ALA A 416 10.82 14.23 4.70
CA ALA A 416 9.88 13.32 5.34
C ALA A 416 8.64 13.03 4.47
N VAL A 417 8.14 14.02 3.75
CA VAL A 417 6.94 13.85 2.90
C VAL A 417 7.17 12.81 1.81
N ILE A 418 8.36 12.81 1.17
CA ILE A 418 8.65 11.91 0.04
C ILE A 418 8.82 10.43 0.45
N PHE A 419 8.89 10.09 1.74
CA PHE A 419 8.89 8.70 2.24
C PHE A 419 7.72 7.86 1.70
N GLY A 420 6.63 8.50 1.33
CA GLY A 420 5.47 7.81 0.77
C GLY A 420 5.67 7.25 -0.64
N ALA A 421 6.70 7.69 -1.38
CA ALA A 421 7.04 7.23 -2.72
C ALA A 421 8.32 6.37 -2.70
N THR A 422 8.42 5.40 -3.62
CA THR A 422 9.63 4.58 -3.76
C THR A 422 10.83 5.42 -4.17
N GLY A 423 11.94 5.27 -3.48
CA GLY A 423 13.16 6.08 -3.60
C GLY A 423 13.18 7.31 -2.68
N GLY A 424 12.04 7.61 -2.03
CA GLY A 424 11.95 8.80 -1.18
C GLY A 424 12.71 8.69 0.14
N VAL A 425 12.80 7.50 0.73
CA VAL A 425 13.64 7.27 1.93
C VAL A 425 15.10 7.41 1.56
N MET A 426 15.51 6.77 0.45
CA MET A 426 16.87 6.89 -0.09
C MET A 426 17.26 8.34 -0.35
N GLU A 427 16.39 9.09 -1.03
CA GLU A 427 16.65 10.51 -1.31
C GLU A 427 16.76 11.33 -0.04
N ALA A 428 15.88 11.13 0.95
CA ALA A 428 15.94 11.81 2.24
C ALA A 428 17.24 11.50 3.00
N ALA A 429 17.65 10.22 3.01
CA ALA A 429 18.91 9.78 3.63
C ALA A 429 20.13 10.37 2.93
N LEU A 430 20.15 10.40 1.59
CA LEU A 430 21.25 11.00 0.83
C LEU A 430 21.38 12.51 1.11
N ARG A 431 20.27 13.25 1.19
CA ARG A 431 20.29 14.69 1.53
C ARG A 431 20.99 14.95 2.87
N THR A 432 20.77 14.10 3.87
CA THR A 432 21.37 14.25 5.20
C THR A 432 22.78 13.67 5.27
N ALA A 433 22.99 12.46 4.77
CA ALA A 433 24.29 11.78 4.87
C ALA A 433 25.40 12.50 4.09
N VAL A 434 25.09 13.01 2.88
CA VAL A 434 26.10 13.75 2.08
C VAL A 434 26.55 15.01 2.79
N GLU A 435 25.64 15.84 3.31
CA GLU A 435 26.02 17.05 4.04
C GLU A 435 26.75 16.75 5.35
N THR A 436 26.33 15.70 6.06
CA THR A 436 27.03 15.29 7.29
C THR A 436 28.46 14.83 7.03
N LEU A 437 28.70 14.10 5.92
CA LEU A 437 30.03 13.60 5.56
C LEU A 437 30.94 14.67 4.95
N THR A 438 30.39 15.54 4.12
CA THR A 438 31.20 16.54 3.40
C THR A 438 31.37 17.82 4.19
N GLY A 439 30.46 18.16 5.10
CA GLY A 439 30.34 19.45 5.76
C GLY A 439 29.97 20.59 4.80
N GLU A 440 29.58 20.28 3.57
CA GLU A 440 29.22 21.24 2.53
C GLU A 440 27.73 21.20 2.24
N GLU A 441 27.10 22.35 2.07
CA GLU A 441 25.68 22.45 1.73
C GLU A 441 25.41 21.95 0.31
N LEU A 442 24.43 21.03 0.17
CA LEU A 442 23.98 20.51 -1.12
C LEU A 442 23.28 21.58 -1.96
N GLN A 443 23.83 21.86 -3.15
CA GLN A 443 23.23 22.80 -4.10
C GLN A 443 22.02 22.22 -4.82
N ASN A 444 21.98 20.91 -5.02
CA ASN A 444 20.85 20.20 -5.62
C ASN A 444 20.34 19.12 -4.66
N LEU A 445 19.08 19.25 -4.25
CA LEU A 445 18.40 18.32 -3.35
C LEU A 445 17.63 17.23 -4.08
N ASP A 446 17.53 17.29 -5.42
CA ASP A 446 16.70 16.38 -6.22
C ASP A 446 17.57 15.25 -6.80
N PHE A 447 17.59 14.10 -6.12
CA PHE A 447 18.29 12.89 -6.57
C PHE A 447 17.39 12.12 -7.54
N THR A 448 17.30 12.59 -8.80
CA THR A 448 16.33 12.09 -9.80
C THR A 448 16.53 10.63 -10.17
N ASP A 449 17.75 10.09 -10.08
CA ASP A 449 18.06 8.70 -10.44
C ASP A 449 17.40 7.68 -9.49
N VAL A 450 17.10 8.09 -8.25
CA VAL A 450 16.38 7.25 -7.28
C VAL A 450 14.86 7.43 -7.34
N ARG A 451 14.35 8.43 -8.08
CA ARG A 451 12.91 8.66 -8.31
C ARG A 451 12.35 7.74 -9.39
N GLY A 452 11.03 7.71 -9.55
CA GLY A 452 10.32 6.96 -10.59
C GLY A 452 9.64 5.70 -10.08
N MET A 453 8.83 5.08 -10.94
CA MET A 453 7.97 3.94 -10.60
C MET A 453 8.55 2.58 -11.01
N GLU A 454 9.79 2.55 -11.48
CA GLU A 454 10.49 1.32 -11.83
C GLU A 454 10.66 0.42 -10.59
N GLY A 455 10.59 -0.88 -10.83
CA GLY A 455 10.59 -1.86 -9.75
C GLY A 455 11.93 -1.99 -9.01
N ILE A 456 13.04 -1.83 -9.76
CA ILE A 456 14.42 -1.78 -9.24
C ILE A 456 15.11 -0.60 -9.88
N LYS A 457 15.82 0.18 -9.07
CA LYS A 457 16.65 1.31 -9.49
C LYS A 457 18.00 1.21 -8.79
N GLU A 458 19.06 1.60 -9.48
CA GLU A 458 20.43 1.57 -8.99
C GLU A 458 21.11 2.89 -9.31
N ALA A 459 21.88 3.44 -8.38
CA ALA A 459 22.64 4.66 -8.58
C ALA A 459 23.97 4.62 -7.82
N THR A 460 24.92 5.46 -8.26
CA THR A 460 26.21 5.63 -7.58
C THR A 460 26.47 7.11 -7.40
N TYR A 461 26.80 7.51 -6.18
CA TYR A 461 27.07 8.90 -5.84
C TYR A 461 28.48 9.05 -5.26
N PRO A 462 29.29 10.01 -5.76
CA PRO A 462 30.56 10.35 -5.14
C PRO A 462 30.30 11.16 -3.86
N VAL A 463 30.68 10.61 -2.72
CA VAL A 463 30.49 11.24 -1.40
C VAL A 463 31.80 11.17 -0.61
N ALA A 464 32.41 12.31 -0.29
CA ALA A 464 33.65 12.41 0.50
C ALA A 464 34.79 11.47 0.01
N GLY A 465 34.91 11.29 -1.32
CA GLY A 465 35.94 10.42 -1.92
C GLY A 465 35.56 8.93 -2.00
N LEU A 466 34.40 8.55 -1.52
CA LEU A 466 33.83 7.20 -1.64
C LEU A 466 32.76 7.14 -2.73
N GLU A 467 32.74 6.11 -3.56
CA GLU A 467 31.64 5.83 -4.47
C GLU A 467 30.53 5.06 -3.73
N VAL A 468 29.52 5.77 -3.25
CA VAL A 468 28.39 5.18 -2.53
C VAL A 468 27.41 4.58 -3.54
N LYS A 469 27.35 3.26 -3.60
CA LYS A 469 26.41 2.51 -4.44
C LYS A 469 25.12 2.24 -3.67
N VAL A 470 24.00 2.64 -4.26
CA VAL A 470 22.67 2.48 -3.67
C VAL A 470 21.74 1.72 -4.59
N ALA A 471 20.75 1.03 -4.01
CA ALA A 471 19.70 0.38 -4.77
C ALA A 471 18.34 0.58 -4.11
N ILE A 472 17.29 0.60 -4.93
CA ILE A 472 15.90 0.73 -4.49
C ILE A 472 15.10 -0.41 -5.10
N ALA A 473 14.31 -1.13 -4.29
CA ALA A 473 13.36 -2.11 -4.76
C ALA A 473 11.95 -1.81 -4.23
N SER A 474 10.97 -1.80 -5.14
CA SER A 474 9.55 -1.64 -4.79
C SER A 474 8.72 -2.84 -5.24
N GLY A 475 7.97 -3.42 -4.27
CA GLY A 475 7.33 -4.73 -4.39
C GLY A 475 8.30 -5.87 -4.03
N LEU A 476 7.80 -6.84 -3.28
CA LEU A 476 8.64 -7.89 -2.67
C LEU A 476 9.25 -8.86 -3.70
N GLY A 477 8.58 -9.06 -4.85
CA GLY A 477 9.17 -9.82 -5.95
C GLY A 477 10.43 -9.17 -6.53
N ASN A 478 10.49 -7.83 -6.57
CA ASN A 478 11.67 -7.09 -6.97
C ASN A 478 12.73 -7.08 -5.86
N ALA A 479 12.31 -6.96 -4.61
CA ALA A 479 13.20 -7.10 -3.46
C ALA A 479 13.93 -8.46 -3.50
N ARG A 480 13.19 -9.56 -3.78
CA ARG A 480 13.80 -10.89 -3.95
C ARG A 480 14.90 -10.89 -5.00
N LYS A 481 14.61 -10.38 -6.19
CA LYS A 481 15.60 -10.34 -7.30
C LYS A 481 16.85 -9.56 -6.93
N LEU A 482 16.70 -8.43 -6.25
CA LEU A 482 17.83 -7.61 -5.79
C LEU A 482 18.67 -8.34 -4.75
N LEU A 483 18.02 -8.93 -3.74
CA LEU A 483 18.71 -9.63 -2.66
C LEU A 483 19.38 -10.92 -3.11
N GLU A 484 18.82 -11.63 -4.09
CA GLU A 484 19.46 -12.81 -4.69
C GLU A 484 20.77 -12.41 -5.39
N LYS A 485 20.84 -11.26 -6.08
CA LYS A 485 22.08 -10.72 -6.65
C LYS A 485 23.11 -10.35 -5.59
N VAL A 486 22.65 -9.76 -4.47
CA VAL A 486 23.54 -9.45 -3.33
C VAL A 486 24.10 -10.74 -2.72
N LYS A 487 23.26 -11.74 -2.46
CA LYS A 487 23.67 -13.01 -1.88
C LYS A 487 24.63 -13.82 -2.78
N SER A 488 24.44 -13.76 -4.10
CA SER A 488 25.32 -14.43 -5.06
C SER A 488 26.66 -13.70 -5.28
N GLY A 489 26.81 -12.48 -4.77
CA GLY A 489 27.98 -11.63 -5.01
C GLY A 489 28.00 -10.99 -6.40
N GLU A 490 26.90 -11.09 -7.18
CA GLU A 490 26.77 -10.45 -8.50
C GLU A 490 26.75 -8.92 -8.38
N ALA A 491 26.18 -8.39 -7.28
CA ALA A 491 26.10 -6.96 -7.02
C ALA A 491 26.42 -6.63 -5.56
N THR A 492 27.05 -5.48 -5.35
CA THR A 492 27.39 -4.95 -4.03
C THR A 492 26.88 -3.53 -3.89
N TYR A 493 26.25 -3.24 -2.76
CA TYR A 493 25.71 -1.92 -2.43
C TYR A 493 26.13 -1.51 -1.02
N HIS A 494 26.08 -0.22 -0.73
CA HIS A 494 26.29 0.32 0.61
C HIS A 494 24.95 0.49 1.32
N PHE A 495 23.92 0.96 0.58
CA PHE A 495 22.60 1.21 1.14
C PHE A 495 21.49 0.75 0.17
N ILE A 496 20.45 0.09 0.71
CA ILE A 496 19.32 -0.42 -0.06
C ILE A 496 18.00 0.03 0.57
N GLU A 497 17.15 0.68 -0.23
CA GLU A 497 15.75 0.92 0.15
C GLU A 497 14.86 -0.22 -0.35
N ILE A 498 14.03 -0.80 0.53
CA ILE A 498 13.00 -1.76 0.14
C ILE A 498 11.62 -1.29 0.58
N MET A 499 10.77 -1.01 -0.40
CA MET A 499 9.34 -0.78 -0.20
C MET A 499 8.55 -2.06 -0.50
N GLY A 500 7.79 -2.58 0.48
CA GLY A 500 7.00 -3.81 0.30
C GLY A 500 5.88 -3.70 -0.76
N CYS A 501 5.45 -2.49 -1.08
CA CYS A 501 4.41 -2.22 -2.06
C CYS A 501 4.98 -1.64 -3.36
N PRO A 502 4.49 -2.05 -4.56
CA PRO A 502 4.93 -1.47 -5.83
C PRO A 502 4.65 0.04 -5.91
N GLY A 503 5.70 0.84 -6.07
CA GLY A 503 5.63 2.31 -6.11
C GLY A 503 5.69 2.97 -4.72
N GLY A 504 5.75 2.22 -3.63
CA GLY A 504 5.82 2.72 -2.25
C GLY A 504 4.46 2.80 -1.56
N CYS A 505 4.40 3.57 -0.47
CA CYS A 505 3.22 3.71 0.40
C CYS A 505 2.00 4.35 -0.30
N ILE A 506 2.22 5.15 -1.34
CA ILE A 506 1.14 5.69 -2.21
C ILE A 506 0.27 4.60 -2.84
N ASN A 507 0.77 3.37 -2.95
CA ASN A 507 0.06 2.19 -3.45
C ASN A 507 -0.03 1.08 -2.38
N GLY A 508 -0.02 1.46 -1.12
CA GLY A 508 -0.12 0.54 0.02
C GLY A 508 -1.43 -0.24 0.06
N GLY A 509 -1.42 -1.40 0.72
CA GLY A 509 -2.58 -2.28 0.83
C GLY A 509 -3.79 -1.69 1.56
N GLY A 510 -3.61 -0.58 2.30
CA GLY A 510 -4.65 0.18 3.01
C GLY A 510 -5.21 1.39 2.23
N GLN A 511 -4.70 1.68 1.04
CA GLN A 511 -5.11 2.80 0.20
C GLN A 511 -6.48 2.59 -0.47
N PRO A 512 -7.15 3.67 -0.93
CA PRO A 512 -8.40 3.59 -1.68
C PRO A 512 -8.30 2.61 -2.84
N GLN A 513 -9.36 1.80 -2.98
CA GLN A 513 -9.44 0.78 -4.02
C GLN A 513 -9.96 1.41 -5.32
N GLN A 514 -9.16 1.33 -6.36
CA GLN A 514 -9.55 1.75 -7.70
C GLN A 514 -10.04 0.56 -8.53
N PRO A 515 -11.14 0.71 -9.30
CA PRO A 515 -11.64 -0.37 -10.15
C PRO A 515 -10.63 -0.78 -11.22
N GLY A 516 -10.77 -2.01 -11.71
CA GLY A 516 -9.83 -2.59 -12.67
C GLY A 516 -9.63 -1.76 -13.93
N TYR A 517 -10.68 -1.11 -14.45
CA TYR A 517 -10.55 -0.26 -15.63
C TYR A 517 -9.67 0.97 -15.36
N VAL A 518 -9.79 1.62 -14.20
CA VAL A 518 -8.93 2.75 -13.80
C VAL A 518 -7.48 2.28 -13.64
N ARG A 519 -7.27 1.15 -12.94
CA ARG A 519 -5.92 0.57 -12.74
C ARG A 519 -5.20 0.23 -14.05
N ASN A 520 -5.94 -0.10 -15.09
CA ASN A 520 -5.40 -0.49 -16.38
C ASN A 520 -5.16 0.69 -17.35
N SER A 521 -5.69 1.89 -17.06
CA SER A 521 -5.67 3.04 -17.98
C SER A 521 -5.10 4.32 -17.39
N VAL A 522 -4.98 4.41 -16.06
CA VAL A 522 -4.51 5.62 -15.36
C VAL A 522 -3.23 5.32 -14.60
N ASP A 523 -2.25 6.19 -14.69
CA ASP A 523 -1.04 6.13 -13.85
C ASP A 523 -1.33 6.64 -12.43
N ILE A 524 -2.04 5.81 -11.67
CA ILE A 524 -2.44 6.11 -10.29
C ILE A 524 -1.22 6.39 -9.40
N ARG A 525 -0.13 5.63 -9.59
CA ARG A 525 1.07 5.76 -8.76
C ARG A 525 1.77 7.08 -9.03
N GLY A 526 1.97 7.44 -10.29
CA GLY A 526 2.58 8.72 -10.67
C GLY A 526 1.76 9.92 -10.17
N LEU A 527 0.43 9.89 -10.33
CA LEU A 527 -0.45 10.96 -9.86
C LEU A 527 -0.37 11.15 -8.33
N ARG A 528 -0.38 10.06 -7.56
CA ARG A 528 -0.27 10.10 -6.10
C ARG A 528 1.13 10.54 -5.63
N ALA A 529 2.20 10.04 -6.27
CA ALA A 529 3.57 10.42 -5.96
C ALA A 529 3.84 11.90 -6.24
N LYS A 530 3.26 12.44 -7.31
CA LYS A 530 3.38 13.85 -7.65
C LYS A 530 2.97 14.77 -6.50
N VAL A 531 1.93 14.41 -5.75
CA VAL A 531 1.50 15.19 -4.56
C VAL A 531 2.61 15.30 -3.53
N LEU A 532 3.34 14.22 -3.29
CA LEU A 532 4.42 14.18 -2.30
C LEU A 532 5.62 15.00 -2.76
N TYR A 533 6.02 14.85 -4.02
CA TYR A 533 7.12 15.63 -4.59
C TYR A 533 6.79 17.13 -4.71
N ASP A 534 5.55 17.47 -5.07
CA ASP A 534 5.09 18.86 -5.06
C ASP A 534 5.07 19.43 -3.63
N SER A 535 4.69 18.63 -2.63
CA SER A 535 4.71 19.04 -1.22
C SER A 535 6.15 19.25 -0.72
N ASP A 536 7.10 18.37 -1.07
CA ASP A 536 8.53 18.54 -0.77
C ASP A 536 9.06 19.83 -1.39
N LYS A 537 8.83 20.04 -2.68
CA LYS A 537 9.31 21.21 -3.41
C LYS A 537 8.83 22.53 -2.82
N ASN A 538 7.62 22.55 -2.29
CA ASN A 538 6.99 23.73 -1.69
C ASN A 538 7.24 23.85 -0.17
N ASN A 539 7.88 22.87 0.47
CA ASN A 539 8.20 22.94 1.89
C ASN A 539 9.42 23.87 2.10
N PRO A 540 9.35 24.81 3.04
CA PRO A 540 10.48 25.72 3.34
C PRO A 540 11.70 24.98 3.90
N ILE A 541 11.50 23.79 4.51
CA ILE A 541 12.57 22.96 5.06
C ILE A 541 12.54 21.63 4.31
N ARG A 542 13.58 21.34 3.53
CA ARG A 542 13.64 20.16 2.66
C ARG A 542 14.61 19.06 3.14
N LYS A 543 15.27 19.25 4.27
CA LYS A 543 16.25 18.33 4.84
C LYS A 543 15.86 17.96 6.27
N SER A 544 15.97 16.68 6.62
CA SER A 544 15.54 16.17 7.93
C SER A 544 16.36 16.76 9.09
N HIS A 545 17.69 16.89 8.92
CA HIS A 545 18.59 17.46 9.92
C HIS A 545 18.40 18.97 10.16
N GLU A 546 17.64 19.64 9.31
CA GLU A 546 17.30 21.06 9.49
C GLU A 546 16.00 21.26 10.29
N ASN A 547 15.21 20.20 10.54
CA ASN A 547 13.96 20.29 11.29
C ASN A 547 14.19 20.81 12.72
N PRO A 548 13.69 22.02 13.08
CA PRO A 548 13.93 22.61 14.39
C PRO A 548 13.31 21.80 15.54
N ALA A 549 12.21 21.10 15.31
CA ALA A 549 11.57 20.25 16.32
C ALA A 549 12.40 19.00 16.62
N ILE A 550 13.09 18.44 15.62
CA ILE A 550 14.03 17.34 15.80
C ILE A 550 15.27 17.81 16.54
N LYS A 551 15.82 18.97 16.18
CA LYS A 551 16.96 19.57 16.90
C LYS A 551 16.61 19.82 18.38
N GLU A 552 15.41 20.35 18.69
CA GLU A 552 14.94 20.54 20.06
C GLU A 552 14.83 19.20 20.80
N LEU A 553 14.29 18.16 20.14
CA LEU A 553 14.12 16.83 20.71
C LEU A 553 15.48 16.23 21.14
N TYR A 554 16.49 16.30 20.28
CA TYR A 554 17.84 15.84 20.63
C TYR A 554 18.46 16.70 21.73
N ALA A 555 18.42 18.01 21.62
CA ALA A 555 19.05 18.92 22.59
C ALA A 555 18.45 18.82 24.01
N THR A 556 17.17 18.50 24.12
CA THR A 556 16.46 18.53 25.42
C THR A 556 16.13 17.15 25.99
N PHE A 557 16.10 16.10 25.16
CA PHE A 557 15.57 14.81 25.60
C PHE A 557 16.43 13.60 25.18
N LEU A 558 16.77 13.45 23.90
CA LEU A 558 17.48 12.26 23.38
C LEU A 558 19.01 12.34 23.52
N GLY A 559 19.61 13.54 23.52
CA GLY A 559 21.04 13.77 23.50
C GLY A 559 21.55 13.90 22.06
N GLU A 560 22.11 12.86 21.49
CA GLU A 560 22.59 12.80 20.10
C GLU A 560 22.10 11.54 19.40
N PRO A 561 22.12 11.49 18.04
CA PRO A 561 21.78 10.27 17.32
C PRO A 561 22.66 9.10 17.77
N GLY A 562 22.03 7.91 17.97
CA GLY A 562 22.71 6.72 18.49
C GLY A 562 23.05 6.75 19.98
N SER A 563 22.64 7.78 20.74
CA SER A 563 22.79 7.79 22.22
C SER A 563 22.07 6.61 22.86
N GLU A 564 22.46 6.23 24.07
CA GLU A 564 21.81 5.13 24.82
C GLU A 564 20.30 5.31 24.92
N LYS A 565 19.83 6.53 25.17
CA LYS A 565 18.39 6.86 25.26
C LYS A 565 17.71 6.79 23.90
N ALA A 566 18.35 7.28 22.83
CA ALA A 566 17.83 7.16 21.47
C ALA A 566 17.76 5.69 21.07
N HIS A 567 18.81 4.92 21.33
CA HIS A 567 18.84 3.48 21.04
C HIS A 567 17.73 2.73 21.79
N HIS A 568 17.50 3.00 23.06
CA HIS A 568 16.43 2.37 23.84
C HIS A 568 15.03 2.65 23.29
N LEU A 569 14.75 3.88 22.88
CA LEU A 569 13.42 4.32 22.44
C LEU A 569 13.14 4.04 20.96
N LEU A 570 14.17 4.17 20.11
CA LEU A 570 14.00 4.32 18.66
C LEU A 570 14.52 3.11 17.86
N HIS A 571 15.14 2.12 18.51
CA HIS A 571 15.66 0.94 17.84
C HIS A 571 14.89 -0.33 18.21
N THR A 572 14.99 -1.35 17.38
CA THR A 572 14.25 -2.61 17.47
C THR A 572 15.13 -3.78 17.06
N THR A 573 14.62 -4.99 17.21
CA THR A 573 15.29 -6.23 16.85
C THR A 573 14.47 -7.06 15.86
N TYR A 574 15.08 -8.06 15.23
CA TYR A 574 14.42 -8.90 14.23
C TYR A 574 14.54 -10.36 14.60
N VAL A 575 13.53 -11.15 14.19
CA VAL A 575 13.48 -12.59 14.49
C VAL A 575 13.52 -13.41 13.21
N LYS A 576 14.16 -14.57 13.27
CA LYS A 576 14.12 -15.53 12.16
C LYS A 576 12.81 -16.31 12.23
N ARG A 577 12.02 -16.28 11.13
CA ARG A 577 10.75 -17.00 11.01
C ARG A 577 10.88 -18.17 10.05
N LYS A 578 10.11 -19.21 10.26
CA LYS A 578 9.97 -20.29 9.27
C LYS A 578 9.08 -19.84 8.11
N VAL A 579 9.29 -20.42 6.93
CA VAL A 579 8.44 -20.13 5.74
C VAL A 579 7.02 -20.69 5.94
N ASN A 580 6.90 -21.83 6.58
CA ASN A 580 5.61 -22.39 7.03
C ASN A 580 5.87 -23.05 8.40
N GLU A 581 5.02 -22.76 9.36
CA GLU A 581 4.97 -23.53 10.61
C GLU A 581 4.05 -24.74 10.38
N ILE A 582 4.60 -25.78 9.74
CA ILE A 582 3.97 -27.10 9.65
C ILE A 582 4.59 -28.00 10.70
#